data_640368a8293597c57864f6459290ae79
#
_entry.id   640368a8293597c57864f6459290ae79
#
_cell.length_a   1.000
_cell.length_b   1.000
_cell.length_c   1.000
_cell.angle_alpha   90.00
_cell.angle_beta   90.00
_cell.angle_gamma   90.00
#
_symmetry.space_group_name_H-M   'P 1'
#
loop_
_entity.id
_entity.type
_entity.pdbx_description
1 polymer ?
#
loop_
_entity_poly.entity_id
_entity_poly.type
_entity_poly.pdbx_seq_one_letter_code
_entity_poly.pdbx_strand_id
1 'polypeptide(L)'
;SDCVQVVIALIVTPEGFPLAYEVLAGNTSDKTTLRDFLKKIEAQYGKAQRTWVMDRGVPTEEVLAEMRNSEPPIYYLVGTPKSRLSKLEAELIGRPWEQVRPGLDVKLLVHEGELYVQAQSQDRVSKERAMRRRRLRKLWNRLCELQKMKLNTKALLIKIGEAKKEAGRAFGLIDLELPNPSRSRKRKPKTKRPNAKKPKAKLNFSFRVNRAKFRETYRREGQYLLRGYLAQQAPATLWEYYTQLTEIEEAFKNLKGDIGIRPVFHQLPHRIEAH
;
A
#
# COMPACT_ATOMS: atom_id res chain seq x y z
N SER A 1 8.74 11.61 -18.63
CA SER A 1 8.31 12.95 -18.23
C SER A 1 9.51 13.69 -17.67
N ASP A 2 9.84 14.84 -18.24
CA ASP A 2 11.04 15.61 -17.94
C ASP A 2 10.81 16.59 -16.77
N CYS A 3 9.97 16.24 -15.82
CA CYS A 3 9.75 17.07 -14.65
C CYS A 3 10.84 16.80 -13.60
N VAL A 4 11.58 17.84 -13.24
CA VAL A 4 12.48 17.81 -12.10
C VAL A 4 11.63 17.59 -10.84
N GLN A 5 11.95 16.56 -10.08
CA GLN A 5 11.27 16.21 -8.84
C GLN A 5 12.25 16.36 -7.68
N VAL A 6 11.76 16.76 -6.54
CA VAL A 6 12.48 16.74 -5.27
C VAL A 6 11.72 15.88 -4.27
N VAL A 7 12.44 15.23 -3.38
CA VAL A 7 11.91 14.51 -2.24
C VAL A 7 12.11 15.38 -1.00
N ILE A 8 11.06 15.60 -0.23
CA ILE A 8 11.12 16.31 1.04
C ILE A 8 10.97 15.26 2.13
N ALA A 9 11.96 15.17 3.00
CA ALA A 9 11.88 14.40 4.22
C ALA A 9 11.59 15.37 5.37
N LEU A 10 10.68 14.98 6.26
CA LEU A 10 10.22 15.81 7.37
C LEU A 10 10.18 14.98 8.65
N ILE A 11 10.70 15.54 9.74
CA ILE A 11 10.57 15.01 11.09
C ILE A 11 9.68 15.97 11.87
N VAL A 12 8.67 15.43 12.51
CA VAL A 12 7.72 16.21 13.32
C VAL A 12 7.65 15.67 14.75
N THR A 13 7.26 16.53 15.69
CA THR A 13 6.89 16.11 17.05
C THR A 13 5.56 15.33 17.04
N PRO A 14 5.19 14.69 18.17
CA PRO A 14 3.87 14.09 18.32
C PRO A 14 2.70 15.04 18.03
N GLU A 15 2.87 16.34 18.28
CA GLU A 15 1.86 17.39 18.05
C GLU A 15 1.87 17.91 16.60
N GLY A 16 2.73 17.37 15.73
CA GLY A 16 2.82 17.76 14.31
C GLY A 16 3.76 18.93 14.01
N PHE A 17 4.52 19.44 14.99
CA PHE A 17 5.50 20.51 14.76
C PHE A 17 6.75 19.99 14.02
N PRO A 18 7.19 20.66 12.95
CA PRO A 18 8.40 20.27 12.25
C PRO A 18 9.65 20.52 13.09
N LEU A 19 10.44 19.47 13.33
CA LEU A 19 11.73 19.54 14.02
C LEU A 19 12.89 19.69 13.02
N ALA A 20 12.83 18.97 11.93
CA ALA A 20 13.85 18.99 10.90
C ALA A 20 13.27 18.64 9.54
N TYR A 21 13.88 19.15 8.50
CA TYR A 21 13.56 18.79 7.13
C TYR A 21 14.83 18.61 6.29
N GLU A 22 14.68 17.91 5.18
CA GLU A 22 15.69 17.84 4.11
C GLU A 22 15.04 17.84 2.75
N VAL A 23 15.71 18.53 1.83
CA VAL A 23 15.35 18.53 0.40
C VAL A 23 16.36 17.65 -0.33
N LEU A 24 15.87 16.57 -0.92
CA LEU A 24 16.67 15.53 -1.53
C LEU A 24 16.38 15.47 -3.04
N ALA A 25 17.33 14.94 -3.81
CA ALA A 25 17.12 14.70 -5.24
C ALA A 25 15.92 13.79 -5.47
N GLY A 26 15.14 14.06 -6.51
CA GLY A 26 13.88 13.35 -6.78
C GLY A 26 14.00 11.86 -7.05
N ASN A 27 15.19 11.36 -7.30
CA ASN A 27 15.51 9.93 -7.41
C ASN A 27 15.99 9.31 -6.10
N THR A 28 16.03 10.06 -5.00
CA THR A 28 16.44 9.55 -3.69
C THR A 28 15.37 8.61 -3.15
N SER A 29 15.81 7.45 -2.67
CA SER A 29 14.92 6.48 -2.04
C SER A 29 14.79 6.77 -0.55
N ASP A 30 13.56 6.74 -0.01
CA ASP A 30 13.27 6.90 1.41
C ASP A 30 14.11 5.96 2.29
N LYS A 31 14.49 4.81 1.74
CA LYS A 31 15.26 3.78 2.45
C LYS A 31 16.70 4.18 2.76
N THR A 32 17.30 5.09 1.99
CA THR A 32 18.70 5.50 2.15
C THR A 32 18.88 6.67 3.08
N THR A 33 17.83 7.42 3.36
CA THR A 33 17.89 8.69 4.08
C THR A 33 17.80 8.55 5.60
N LEU A 34 17.20 7.47 6.10
CA LEU A 34 16.90 7.32 7.53
C LEU A 34 18.16 7.37 8.41
N ARG A 35 19.27 6.72 8.01
CA ARG A 35 20.52 6.75 8.78
C ARG A 35 21.06 8.16 8.97
N ASP A 36 21.07 8.94 7.91
CA ASP A 36 21.61 10.29 7.94
C ASP A 36 20.72 11.21 8.76
N PHE A 37 19.39 11.01 8.68
CA PHE A 37 18.45 11.71 9.56
C PHE A 37 18.64 11.39 11.04
N LEU A 38 18.80 10.13 11.39
CA LEU A 38 19.06 9.73 12.79
C LEU A 38 20.31 10.43 13.33
N LYS A 39 21.42 10.39 12.55
CA LYS A 39 22.66 11.08 12.92
C LYS A 39 22.50 12.59 13.07
N LYS A 40 21.77 13.22 12.13
CA LYS A 40 21.51 14.66 12.15
C LYS A 40 20.73 15.07 13.41
N ILE A 41 19.67 14.33 13.74
CA ILE A 41 18.88 14.60 14.95
C ILE A 41 19.69 14.37 16.22
N GLU A 42 20.50 13.32 16.28
CA GLU A 42 21.38 13.08 17.43
C GLU A 42 22.45 14.17 17.57
N ALA A 43 23.01 14.66 16.47
CA ALA A 43 23.99 15.75 16.49
C ALA A 43 23.37 17.08 16.95
N GLN A 44 22.11 17.35 16.52
CA GLN A 44 21.44 18.62 16.79
C GLN A 44 20.78 18.67 18.18
N TYR A 45 20.16 17.56 18.61
CA TYR A 45 19.35 17.51 19.84
C TYR A 45 19.91 16.57 20.91
N GLY A 46 21.07 15.99 20.66
CA GLY A 46 21.72 15.04 21.58
C GLY A 46 21.08 13.64 21.53
N LYS A 47 21.77 12.70 22.18
CA LYS A 47 21.24 11.34 22.38
C LYS A 47 20.15 11.37 23.44
N ALA A 48 18.93 10.96 23.09
CA ALA A 48 17.81 10.82 24.01
C ALA A 48 17.08 9.53 23.73
N GLN A 49 16.39 9.00 24.74
CA GLN A 49 15.49 7.86 24.55
C GLN A 49 14.25 8.32 23.77
N ARG A 50 14.31 8.17 22.46
CA ARG A 50 13.21 8.51 21.55
C ARG A 50 12.63 7.25 20.96
N THR A 51 11.32 7.26 20.70
CA THR A 51 10.66 6.24 19.88
C THR A 51 10.38 6.83 18.50
N TRP A 52 10.96 6.23 17.49
CA TRP A 52 10.79 6.66 16.10
C TRP A 52 9.57 5.97 15.49
N VAL A 53 8.57 6.76 15.14
CA VAL A 53 7.37 6.25 14.46
C VAL A 53 7.51 6.51 12.96
N MET A 54 7.41 5.43 12.16
CA MET A 54 7.71 5.49 10.73
C MET A 54 6.67 4.75 9.91
N ASP A 55 6.40 5.21 8.69
CA ASP A 55 5.57 4.44 7.77
C ASP A 55 6.37 3.26 7.19
N ARG A 56 5.63 2.29 6.70
CA ARG A 56 6.11 0.97 6.22
C ARG A 56 7.13 1.00 5.08
N GLY A 57 7.35 2.11 4.44
CA GLY A 57 8.26 2.23 3.29
C GLY A 57 9.63 2.77 3.67
N VAL A 58 9.75 3.37 4.83
CA VAL A 58 10.93 4.15 5.23
C VAL A 58 12.11 3.28 5.66
N PRO A 59 12.02 2.38 6.67
CA PRO A 59 13.17 1.63 7.11
C PRO A 59 13.42 0.35 6.30
N THR A 60 14.69 -0.01 6.16
CA THR A 60 15.11 -1.35 5.72
C THR A 60 15.31 -2.26 6.94
N GLU A 61 15.35 -3.58 6.71
CA GLU A 61 15.63 -4.55 7.77
C GLU A 61 17.01 -4.33 8.41
N GLU A 62 18.00 -3.91 7.61
CA GLU A 62 19.35 -3.61 8.06
C GLU A 62 19.35 -2.41 9.02
N VAL A 63 18.66 -1.33 8.65
CA VAL A 63 18.57 -0.14 9.52
C VAL A 63 17.81 -0.46 10.80
N LEU A 64 16.74 -1.24 10.77
CA LEU A 64 16.04 -1.67 11.98
C LEU A 64 16.95 -2.54 12.87
N ALA A 65 17.77 -3.41 12.29
CA ALA A 65 18.75 -4.20 13.04
C ALA A 65 19.82 -3.30 13.68
N GLU A 66 20.34 -2.31 12.96
CA GLU A 66 21.27 -1.32 13.49
C GLU A 66 20.67 -0.54 14.66
N MET A 67 19.42 -0.10 14.55
CA MET A 67 18.71 0.60 15.61
C MET A 67 18.58 -0.26 16.88
N ARG A 68 18.29 -1.56 16.74
CA ARG A 68 18.21 -2.48 17.88
C ARG A 68 19.55 -2.71 18.55
N ASN A 69 20.62 -2.78 17.76
CA ASN A 69 21.97 -3.12 18.21
C ASN A 69 22.79 -1.88 18.60
N SER A 70 22.24 -0.66 18.49
CA SER A 70 22.93 0.57 18.93
C SER A 70 23.01 0.66 20.45
N GLU A 71 23.98 1.40 20.97
CA GLU A 71 24.16 1.67 22.39
C GLU A 71 24.03 3.18 22.68
N PRO A 72 22.96 3.62 23.36
CA PRO A 72 21.76 2.87 23.77
C PRO A 72 20.90 2.45 22.56
N PRO A 73 20.06 1.41 22.72
CA PRO A 73 19.15 0.97 21.65
C PRO A 73 18.19 2.08 21.23
N ILE A 74 17.94 2.18 19.93
CA ILE A 74 17.00 3.16 19.37
C ILE A 74 15.62 2.48 19.19
N TYR A 75 14.64 2.98 19.91
CA TYR A 75 13.28 2.43 19.86
C TYR A 75 12.53 2.88 18.62
N TYR A 76 11.71 2.01 18.07
CA TYR A 76 10.90 2.31 16.89
C TYR A 76 9.55 1.61 16.88
N LEU A 77 8.62 2.20 16.11
CA LEU A 77 7.35 1.61 15.71
C LEU A 77 7.15 1.86 14.22
N VAL A 78 6.92 0.81 13.45
CA VAL A 78 6.82 0.91 11.99
C VAL A 78 5.62 0.15 11.46
N GLY A 79 4.94 0.74 10.47
CA GLY A 79 3.91 0.05 9.71
C GLY A 79 4.49 -1.13 8.93
N THR A 80 3.84 -2.27 8.96
CA THR A 80 4.31 -3.50 8.31
C THR A 80 3.37 -3.91 7.17
N PRO A 81 3.88 -4.38 6.03
CA PRO A 81 3.04 -4.88 4.94
C PRO A 81 2.12 -6.03 5.38
N LYS A 82 0.87 -6.01 4.93
CA LYS A 82 -0.11 -7.09 5.21
C LYS A 82 0.35 -8.48 4.75
N SER A 83 1.31 -8.56 3.84
CA SER A 83 1.91 -9.84 3.41
C SER A 83 2.67 -10.54 4.54
N ARG A 84 3.25 -9.78 5.47
CA ARG A 84 3.94 -10.34 6.64
C ARG A 84 2.95 -10.93 7.66
N LEU A 85 1.72 -10.41 7.70
CA LEU A 85 0.66 -10.94 8.54
C LEU A 85 0.41 -12.43 8.28
N SER A 86 0.47 -12.88 7.03
CA SER A 86 0.25 -14.29 6.70
C SER A 86 1.30 -15.23 7.29
N LYS A 87 2.50 -14.75 7.57
CA LYS A 87 3.57 -15.54 8.21
C LYS A 87 3.35 -15.66 9.73
N LEU A 88 2.75 -14.65 10.34
CA LEU A 88 2.48 -14.57 11.77
C LEU A 88 1.05 -15.02 12.12
N GLU A 89 0.22 -15.32 11.11
CA GLU A 89 -1.21 -15.59 11.30
C GLU A 89 -1.45 -16.78 12.24
N ALA A 90 -0.64 -17.83 12.14
CA ALA A 90 -0.75 -19.01 13.00
C ALA A 90 -0.55 -18.69 14.50
N GLU A 91 0.42 -17.84 14.81
CA GLU A 91 0.72 -17.43 16.18
C GLU A 91 -0.28 -16.37 16.69
N LEU A 92 -0.76 -15.50 15.82
CA LEU A 92 -1.75 -14.47 16.14
C LEU A 92 -3.16 -15.03 16.34
N ILE A 93 -3.53 -16.14 15.69
CA ILE A 93 -4.86 -16.75 15.85
C ILE A 93 -5.14 -17.11 17.31
N GLY A 94 -4.16 -17.67 18.02
CA GLY A 94 -4.29 -18.07 19.42
C GLY A 94 -4.30 -16.92 20.43
N ARG A 95 -4.02 -15.68 20.00
CA ARG A 95 -3.99 -14.53 20.91
C ARG A 95 -5.37 -13.89 21.06
N PRO A 96 -5.77 -13.46 22.26
CA PRO A 96 -7.03 -12.76 22.47
C PRO A 96 -6.98 -11.37 21.81
N TRP A 97 -8.16 -10.87 21.41
CA TRP A 97 -8.33 -9.49 21.06
C TRP A 97 -8.54 -8.67 22.32
N GLU A 98 -7.85 -7.57 22.43
CA GLU A 98 -8.02 -6.57 23.48
C GLU A 98 -8.65 -5.33 22.86
N GLN A 99 -9.78 -4.88 23.40
CA GLN A 99 -10.43 -3.65 22.96
C GLN A 99 -9.74 -2.45 23.58
N VAL A 100 -9.08 -1.67 22.78
CA VAL A 100 -8.34 -0.46 23.20
C VAL A 100 -9.26 0.75 23.30
N ARG A 101 -10.20 0.83 22.36
CA ARG A 101 -11.27 1.85 22.34
C ARG A 101 -12.45 1.34 21.52
N PRO A 102 -13.64 1.98 21.59
CA PRO A 102 -14.77 1.60 20.76
C PRO A 102 -14.38 1.51 19.27
N GLY A 103 -14.63 0.35 18.66
CA GLY A 103 -14.33 0.09 17.25
C GLY A 103 -12.86 -0.17 16.91
N LEU A 104 -11.99 -0.35 17.92
CA LEU A 104 -10.59 -0.71 17.72
C LEU A 104 -10.18 -1.84 18.65
N ASP A 105 -9.84 -2.97 18.05
CA ASP A 105 -9.33 -4.15 18.73
C ASP A 105 -7.87 -4.40 18.33
N VAL A 106 -7.04 -4.88 19.26
CA VAL A 106 -5.62 -5.16 19.06
C VAL A 106 -5.26 -6.54 19.57
N LYS A 107 -4.25 -7.15 18.93
CA LYS A 107 -3.53 -8.33 19.42
C LYS A 107 -2.06 -8.04 19.49
N LEU A 108 -1.40 -8.53 20.50
CA LEU A 108 0.05 -8.42 20.67
C LEU A 108 0.72 -9.78 20.47
N LEU A 109 1.85 -9.77 19.79
CA LEU A 109 2.71 -10.93 19.61
C LEU A 109 4.17 -10.49 19.72
N VAL A 110 4.90 -11.10 20.66
CA VAL A 110 6.37 -10.98 20.68
C VAL A 110 6.95 -12.10 19.83
N HIS A 111 7.73 -11.74 18.81
CA HIS A 111 8.35 -12.68 17.88
C HIS A 111 9.74 -12.16 17.49
N GLU A 112 10.76 -13.00 17.64
CA GLU A 112 12.17 -12.65 17.35
C GLU A 112 12.68 -11.36 18.01
N GLY A 113 12.28 -11.13 19.27
CA GLY A 113 12.70 -9.93 20.04
C GLY A 113 12.02 -8.62 19.63
N GLU A 114 11.05 -8.67 18.76
CA GLU A 114 10.22 -7.53 18.35
C GLU A 114 8.77 -7.71 18.74
N LEU A 115 8.08 -6.62 18.96
CA LEU A 115 6.65 -6.59 19.26
C LEU A 115 5.85 -6.36 17.98
N TYR A 116 4.98 -7.30 17.65
CA TYR A 116 4.00 -7.15 16.57
C TYR A 116 2.64 -6.80 17.15
N VAL A 117 2.03 -5.76 16.59
CA VAL A 117 0.70 -5.28 16.97
C VAL A 117 -0.22 -5.44 15.77
N GLN A 118 -1.15 -6.39 15.85
CA GLN A 118 -2.24 -6.52 14.88
C GLN A 118 -3.43 -5.70 15.38
N ALA A 119 -3.79 -4.65 14.67
CA ALA A 119 -4.94 -3.82 14.99
C ALA A 119 -6.05 -4.00 13.96
N GLN A 120 -7.31 -3.96 14.41
CA GLN A 120 -8.51 -3.99 13.57
C GLN A 120 -9.41 -2.79 13.89
N SER A 121 -9.59 -1.92 12.90
CA SER A 121 -10.44 -0.74 13.01
C SER A 121 -11.73 -0.92 12.23
N GLN A 122 -12.91 -0.74 12.87
CA GLN A 122 -14.23 -0.86 12.26
C GLN A 122 -14.48 0.20 11.19
N ASP A 123 -14.02 1.43 11.41
CA ASP A 123 -14.15 2.51 10.43
C ASP A 123 -13.40 2.16 9.13
N ARG A 124 -12.20 1.61 9.28
CA ARG A 124 -11.41 1.19 8.13
C ARG A 124 -12.00 -0.05 7.45
N VAL A 125 -12.55 -0.99 8.20
CA VAL A 125 -13.32 -2.11 7.63
C VAL A 125 -14.41 -1.59 6.73
N SER A 126 -15.21 -0.65 7.20
CA SER A 126 -16.32 -0.03 6.46
C SER A 126 -15.83 0.68 5.21
N LYS A 127 -14.76 1.48 5.31
CA LYS A 127 -14.13 2.20 4.21
C LYS A 127 -13.54 1.25 3.15
N GLU A 128 -12.77 0.24 3.57
CA GLU A 128 -12.15 -0.73 2.66
C GLU A 128 -13.23 -1.56 1.93
N ARG A 129 -14.30 -1.97 2.63
CA ARG A 129 -15.44 -2.68 2.02
C ARG A 129 -16.18 -1.83 0.99
N ALA A 130 -16.43 -0.57 1.29
CA ALA A 130 -17.08 0.35 0.35
C ALA A 130 -16.22 0.55 -0.91
N MET A 131 -14.91 0.78 -0.75
CA MET A 131 -13.99 0.92 -1.87
C MET A 131 -13.91 -0.36 -2.73
N ARG A 132 -13.82 -1.54 -2.09
CA ARG A 132 -13.81 -2.82 -2.79
C ARG A 132 -15.10 -3.04 -3.59
N ARG A 133 -16.26 -2.83 -2.96
CA ARG A 133 -17.58 -2.96 -3.62
C ARG A 133 -17.67 -2.06 -4.85
N ARG A 134 -17.24 -0.80 -4.73
CA ARG A 134 -17.26 0.17 -5.84
C ARG A 134 -16.36 -0.29 -7.00
N ARG A 135 -15.11 -0.70 -6.71
CA ARG A 135 -14.16 -1.16 -7.73
C ARG A 135 -14.61 -2.46 -8.38
N LEU A 136 -15.11 -3.42 -7.58
CA LEU A 136 -15.59 -4.69 -8.11
C LEU A 136 -16.84 -4.51 -8.98
N ARG A 137 -17.78 -3.65 -8.60
CA ARG A 137 -18.96 -3.32 -9.41
C ARG A 137 -18.54 -2.68 -10.74
N LYS A 138 -17.61 -1.72 -10.71
CA LYS A 138 -17.11 -1.08 -11.94
C LYS A 138 -16.46 -2.10 -12.87
N LEU A 139 -15.62 -2.97 -12.34
CA LEU A 139 -14.98 -4.05 -13.09
C LEU A 139 -16.02 -5.02 -13.68
N TRP A 140 -16.98 -5.45 -12.87
CA TRP A 140 -18.04 -6.37 -13.29
C TRP A 140 -18.83 -5.81 -14.47
N ASN A 141 -19.30 -4.57 -14.35
CA ASN A 141 -20.04 -3.89 -15.42
C ASN A 141 -19.18 -3.81 -16.70
N ARG A 142 -17.91 -3.46 -16.56
CA ARG A 142 -16.98 -3.38 -17.69
C ARG A 142 -16.79 -4.73 -18.37
N LEU A 143 -16.66 -5.82 -17.63
CA LEU A 143 -16.55 -7.17 -18.19
C LEU A 143 -17.87 -7.60 -18.89
N CYS A 144 -19.04 -7.27 -18.32
CA CYS A 144 -20.34 -7.50 -18.98
C CYS A 144 -20.47 -6.72 -20.30
N GLU A 145 -20.00 -5.48 -20.36
CA GLU A 145 -19.97 -4.69 -21.61
C GLU A 145 -19.08 -5.36 -22.66
N LEU A 146 -17.87 -5.79 -22.24
CA LEU A 146 -16.94 -6.47 -23.14
C LEU A 146 -17.50 -7.79 -23.72
N GLN A 147 -18.32 -8.52 -22.96
CA GLN A 147 -19.01 -9.71 -23.45
C GLN A 147 -20.03 -9.40 -24.56
N LYS A 148 -20.64 -8.21 -24.54
CA LYS A 148 -21.60 -7.77 -25.53
C LYS A 148 -20.94 -7.27 -26.82
N MET A 149 -19.67 -6.81 -26.73
CA MET A 149 -18.94 -6.25 -27.86
C MET A 149 -18.45 -7.33 -28.81
N LYS A 150 -18.51 -7.05 -30.11
CA LYS A 150 -17.93 -7.90 -31.18
C LYS A 150 -16.44 -7.54 -31.37
N LEU A 151 -15.59 -8.01 -30.48
CA LEU A 151 -14.16 -7.74 -30.49
C LEU A 151 -13.36 -8.92 -31.06
N ASN A 152 -12.22 -8.64 -31.69
CA ASN A 152 -11.23 -9.67 -31.98
C ASN A 152 -10.40 -9.98 -30.72
N THR A 153 -9.65 -11.09 -30.73
CA THR A 153 -8.86 -11.55 -29.56
C THR A 153 -7.88 -10.48 -29.08
N LYS A 154 -7.17 -9.79 -29.98
CA LYS A 154 -6.19 -8.77 -29.63
C LYS A 154 -6.85 -7.56 -28.94
N ALA A 155 -7.94 -7.04 -29.51
CA ALA A 155 -8.68 -5.92 -28.94
C ALA A 155 -9.32 -6.30 -27.59
N LEU A 156 -9.81 -7.53 -27.43
CA LEU A 156 -10.36 -8.01 -26.17
C LEU A 156 -9.30 -8.04 -25.08
N LEU A 157 -8.11 -8.59 -25.37
CA LEU A 157 -7.01 -8.65 -24.41
C LEU A 157 -6.52 -7.25 -23.97
N ILE A 158 -6.46 -6.31 -24.91
CA ILE A 158 -6.09 -4.91 -24.60
C ILE A 158 -7.12 -4.31 -23.62
N LYS A 159 -8.42 -4.43 -23.93
CA LYS A 159 -9.49 -3.88 -23.09
C LYS A 159 -9.60 -4.56 -21.72
N ILE A 160 -9.31 -5.86 -21.64
CA ILE A 160 -9.18 -6.56 -20.35
C ILE A 160 -7.97 -6.03 -19.56
N GLY A 161 -6.85 -5.75 -20.25
CA GLY A 161 -5.67 -5.13 -19.64
C GLY A 161 -5.97 -3.74 -19.06
N GLU A 162 -6.71 -2.91 -19.79
CA GLU A 162 -7.21 -1.61 -19.32
C GLU A 162 -8.10 -1.77 -18.08
N ALA A 163 -9.08 -2.68 -18.15
CA ALA A 163 -9.97 -2.98 -17.03
C ALA A 163 -9.21 -3.49 -15.79
N LYS A 164 -8.16 -4.30 -15.99
CA LYS A 164 -7.26 -4.76 -14.93
C LYS A 164 -6.52 -3.60 -14.26
N LYS A 165 -5.96 -2.68 -15.07
CA LYS A 165 -5.26 -1.49 -14.57
C LYS A 165 -6.20 -0.62 -13.73
N GLU A 166 -7.43 -0.39 -14.21
CA GLU A 166 -8.43 0.44 -13.54
C GLU A 166 -8.97 -0.21 -12.25
N ALA A 167 -9.23 -1.51 -12.27
CA ALA A 167 -9.72 -2.24 -11.11
C ALA A 167 -8.65 -2.46 -10.03
N GLY A 168 -7.38 -2.44 -10.40
CA GLY A 168 -6.26 -2.69 -9.50
C GLY A 168 -6.43 -4.03 -8.75
N ARG A 169 -6.35 -3.99 -7.42
CA ARG A 169 -6.46 -5.21 -6.58
C ARG A 169 -7.79 -5.96 -6.73
N ALA A 170 -8.87 -5.27 -7.09
CA ALA A 170 -10.18 -5.92 -7.25
C ALA A 170 -10.20 -6.91 -8.42
N PHE A 171 -9.32 -6.76 -9.42
CA PHE A 171 -9.20 -7.73 -10.52
C PHE A 171 -8.82 -9.14 -10.04
N GLY A 172 -7.98 -9.24 -8.99
CA GLY A 172 -7.59 -10.52 -8.40
C GLY A 172 -8.74 -11.30 -7.75
N LEU A 173 -9.89 -10.65 -7.52
CA LEU A 173 -11.09 -11.28 -6.96
C LEU A 173 -11.97 -11.94 -8.02
N ILE A 174 -11.59 -11.84 -9.29
CA ILE A 174 -12.33 -12.43 -10.42
C ILE A 174 -11.46 -13.48 -11.10
N ASP A 175 -12.01 -14.66 -11.29
CA ASP A 175 -11.46 -15.68 -12.16
C ASP A 175 -11.98 -15.40 -13.58
N LEU A 176 -11.07 -15.28 -14.53
CA LEU A 176 -11.35 -14.97 -15.92
C LEU A 176 -10.91 -16.14 -16.80
N GLU A 177 -11.83 -16.71 -17.55
CA GLU A 177 -11.57 -17.77 -18.54
C GLU A 177 -11.59 -17.16 -19.94
N LEU A 178 -10.43 -17.07 -20.56
CA LEU A 178 -10.29 -16.54 -21.92
C LEU A 178 -10.49 -17.65 -22.97
N PRO A 179 -11.03 -17.31 -24.15
CA PRO A 179 -11.17 -18.29 -25.21
C PRO A 179 -9.79 -18.77 -25.68
N ASN A 180 -9.60 -20.07 -25.67
CA ASN A 180 -8.34 -20.68 -26.08
C ASN A 180 -8.21 -20.64 -27.62
N PRO A 181 -7.26 -19.91 -28.20
CA PRO A 181 -7.13 -19.78 -29.64
C PRO A 181 -6.79 -21.09 -30.35
N SER A 182 -6.27 -22.08 -29.62
CA SER A 182 -5.92 -23.39 -30.19
C SER A 182 -7.11 -24.35 -30.41
N ARG A 183 -8.26 -24.13 -29.74
CA ARG A 183 -9.45 -24.98 -29.94
C ARG A 183 -10.27 -24.62 -31.15
N SER A 184 -10.07 -23.45 -31.76
CA SER A 184 -10.83 -23.05 -32.96
C SER A 184 -10.27 -23.66 -34.29
N ARG A 185 -9.13 -24.37 -34.25
CA ARG A 185 -8.49 -24.93 -35.45
C ARG A 185 -8.97 -26.32 -35.89
N LYS A 186 -9.92 -26.96 -35.20
CA LYS A 186 -10.43 -28.30 -35.57
C LYS A 186 -11.83 -28.23 -36.15
N ARG A 187 -12.02 -27.57 -37.30
CA ARG A 187 -13.00 -27.90 -38.35
C ARG A 187 -12.66 -27.10 -39.60
N LYS A 188 -11.89 -27.72 -40.51
CA LYS A 188 -11.82 -27.28 -41.91
C LYS A 188 -13.15 -27.64 -42.58
N PRO A 189 -13.99 -26.72 -43.00
CA PRO A 189 -15.05 -27.06 -43.94
C PRO A 189 -14.41 -27.22 -45.32
N LYS A 190 -14.55 -28.39 -45.89
CA LYS A 190 -14.29 -28.65 -47.30
C LYS A 190 -15.39 -28.00 -48.12
N THR A 191 -15.26 -26.74 -48.46
CA THR A 191 -15.84 -26.15 -49.70
C THR A 191 -15.48 -24.67 -49.75
N LYS A 192 -14.67 -24.32 -50.72
CA LYS A 192 -14.32 -22.92 -51.05
C LYS A 192 -15.51 -22.30 -51.79
N ARG A 193 -16.18 -21.32 -51.21
CA ARG A 193 -16.88 -20.26 -51.91
C ARG A 193 -16.08 -18.96 -51.75
N PRO A 194 -15.61 -18.34 -52.84
CA PRO A 194 -14.94 -17.04 -52.76
C PRO A 194 -16.01 -15.96 -52.48
N ASN A 195 -15.71 -15.00 -51.62
CA ASN A 195 -16.49 -13.79 -51.29
C ASN A 195 -17.57 -13.87 -50.18
N ALA A 196 -17.49 -14.74 -49.21
CA ALA A 196 -18.24 -14.52 -47.99
C ALA A 196 -17.36 -13.82 -46.96
N LYS A 197 -17.66 -12.57 -46.57
CA LYS A 197 -17.08 -11.90 -45.39
C LYS A 197 -17.25 -12.83 -44.19
N LYS A 198 -16.15 -13.42 -43.68
CA LYS A 198 -16.16 -14.31 -42.52
C LYS A 198 -16.89 -13.60 -41.37
N PRO A 199 -17.98 -14.17 -40.83
CA PRO A 199 -18.61 -13.61 -39.65
C PRO A 199 -17.56 -13.58 -38.53
N LYS A 200 -17.33 -12.41 -37.94
CA LYS A 200 -16.45 -12.26 -36.75
C LYS A 200 -17.08 -13.14 -35.66
N ALA A 201 -16.49 -14.30 -35.42
CA ALA A 201 -16.93 -15.18 -34.34
C ALA A 201 -16.93 -14.39 -33.04
N LYS A 202 -18.08 -14.41 -32.34
CA LYS A 202 -18.21 -13.78 -31.02
C LYS A 202 -17.28 -14.53 -30.07
N LEU A 203 -16.25 -13.87 -29.60
CA LEU A 203 -15.32 -14.43 -28.61
C LEU A 203 -16.05 -14.47 -27.27
N ASN A 204 -16.50 -15.66 -26.89
CA ASN A 204 -17.09 -15.85 -25.56
C ASN A 204 -15.97 -16.06 -24.54
N PHE A 205 -15.85 -15.17 -23.56
CA PHE A 205 -15.08 -15.36 -22.35
C PHE A 205 -16.05 -15.43 -21.18
N SER A 206 -15.66 -16.15 -20.14
CA SER A 206 -16.43 -16.24 -18.90
C SER A 206 -15.65 -15.64 -17.73
N PHE A 207 -16.36 -15.15 -16.75
CA PHE A 207 -15.77 -14.65 -15.52
C PHE A 207 -16.70 -14.91 -14.35
N ARG A 208 -16.07 -15.12 -13.19
CA ARG A 208 -16.78 -15.37 -11.93
C ARG A 208 -16.01 -14.80 -10.76
N VAL A 209 -16.69 -14.54 -9.64
CA VAL A 209 -16.04 -14.13 -8.40
C VAL A 209 -15.31 -15.32 -7.80
N ASN A 210 -14.02 -15.15 -7.50
CA ASN A 210 -13.23 -16.12 -6.73
C ASN A 210 -13.63 -16.03 -5.26
N ARG A 211 -14.49 -16.95 -4.82
CA ARG A 211 -15.05 -16.93 -3.46
C ARG A 211 -13.98 -17.11 -2.37
N ALA A 212 -12.93 -17.89 -2.64
CA ALA A 212 -11.86 -18.12 -1.69
C ALA A 212 -11.06 -16.83 -1.44
N LYS A 213 -10.57 -16.21 -2.51
CA LYS A 213 -9.85 -14.92 -2.44
C LYS A 213 -10.73 -13.80 -1.87
N PHE A 214 -12.03 -13.82 -2.19
CA PHE A 214 -12.97 -12.84 -1.65
C PHE A 214 -13.10 -12.97 -0.13
N ARG A 215 -13.24 -14.21 0.40
CA ARG A 215 -13.31 -14.47 1.86
C ARG A 215 -12.01 -14.08 2.55
N GLU A 216 -10.87 -14.39 1.97
CA GLU A 216 -9.57 -14.01 2.50
C GLU A 216 -9.42 -12.48 2.58
N THR A 217 -9.76 -11.77 1.49
CA THR A 217 -9.74 -10.31 1.47
C THR A 217 -10.69 -9.74 2.53
N TYR A 218 -11.89 -10.29 2.64
CA TYR A 218 -12.91 -9.86 3.61
C TYR A 218 -12.43 -9.99 5.07
N ARG A 219 -11.70 -11.07 5.40
CA ARG A 219 -11.15 -11.29 6.74
C ARG A 219 -10.04 -10.31 7.10
N ARG A 220 -9.26 -9.85 6.11
CA ARG A 220 -8.10 -8.97 6.30
C ARG A 220 -8.43 -7.48 6.17
N GLU A 221 -9.70 -7.15 5.92
CA GLU A 221 -10.13 -5.75 5.85
C GLU A 221 -10.07 -5.08 7.21
N GLY A 222 -9.65 -3.82 7.20
CA GLY A 222 -9.52 -3.01 8.42
C GLY A 222 -8.36 -3.39 9.32
N GLN A 223 -7.55 -4.39 8.93
CA GLN A 223 -6.42 -4.82 9.73
C GLN A 223 -5.15 -4.05 9.36
N TYR A 224 -4.38 -3.73 10.39
CA TYR A 224 -3.03 -3.20 10.33
C TYR A 224 -2.09 -4.14 11.03
N LEU A 225 -0.84 -4.16 10.60
CA LEU A 225 0.23 -4.80 11.30
C LEU A 225 1.31 -3.77 11.56
N LEU A 226 1.63 -3.56 12.81
CA LEU A 226 2.75 -2.75 13.27
C LEU A 226 3.83 -3.68 13.78
N ARG A 227 5.07 -3.22 13.71
CA ARG A 227 6.24 -3.88 14.24
C ARG A 227 7.03 -2.85 15.02
N GLY A 228 7.45 -3.17 16.21
CA GLY A 228 8.20 -2.27 17.04
C GLY A 228 9.26 -2.96 17.86
N TYR A 229 10.29 -2.21 18.17
CA TYR A 229 11.23 -2.50 19.22
C TYR A 229 11.07 -1.41 20.28
N LEU A 230 10.40 -1.75 21.37
CA LEU A 230 9.95 -0.79 22.38
C LEU A 230 10.19 -1.38 23.77
N ALA A 231 10.65 -0.56 24.69
CA ALA A 231 10.55 -0.89 26.11
C ALA A 231 9.05 -0.93 26.47
N GLN A 232 8.63 -1.97 27.18
CA GLN A 232 7.26 -2.31 27.61
C GLN A 232 6.24 -1.16 27.50
N GLN A 233 5.38 -1.19 26.48
CA GLN A 233 4.35 -0.18 26.25
C GLN A 233 2.97 -0.85 26.20
N ALA A 234 1.96 -0.17 26.74
CA ALA A 234 0.58 -0.63 26.66
C ALA A 234 0.07 -0.63 25.20
N PRO A 235 -0.80 -1.57 24.80
CA PRO A 235 -1.35 -1.64 23.44
C PRO A 235 -2.01 -0.34 22.96
N ALA A 236 -2.67 0.37 23.87
CA ALA A 236 -3.31 1.66 23.60
C ALA A 236 -2.28 2.71 23.19
N THR A 237 -1.20 2.84 23.94
CA THR A 237 -0.11 3.79 23.69
C THR A 237 0.58 3.51 22.34
N LEU A 238 0.78 2.23 21.99
CA LEU A 238 1.36 1.85 20.69
C LEU A 238 0.47 2.25 19.52
N TRP A 239 -0.85 2.13 19.70
CA TRP A 239 -1.78 2.58 18.69
C TRP A 239 -1.83 4.10 18.60
N GLU A 240 -1.81 4.81 19.70
CA GLU A 240 -1.73 6.28 19.75
C GLU A 240 -0.49 6.78 19.01
N TYR A 241 0.68 6.21 19.26
CA TYR A 241 1.89 6.54 18.51
C TYR A 241 1.73 6.33 17.01
N TYR A 242 1.10 5.23 16.59
CA TYR A 242 0.89 4.97 15.18
C TYR A 242 -0.12 5.94 14.53
N THR A 243 -1.16 6.33 15.26
CA THR A 243 -2.13 7.30 14.72
C THR A 243 -1.54 8.68 14.53
N GLN A 244 -0.47 9.02 15.24
CA GLN A 244 0.28 10.27 15.04
C GLN A 244 0.91 10.37 13.63
N LEU A 245 1.09 9.27 12.90
CA LEU A 245 1.46 9.33 11.49
C LEU A 245 0.42 10.07 10.63
N THR A 246 -0.83 10.17 11.06
CA THR A 246 -1.85 10.98 10.39
C THR A 246 -1.55 12.47 10.48
N GLU A 247 -0.94 12.92 11.59
CA GLU A 247 -0.50 14.30 11.79
C GLU A 247 0.61 14.66 10.80
N ILE A 248 1.52 13.71 10.54
CA ILE A 248 2.56 13.87 9.52
C ILE A 248 1.95 14.01 8.12
N GLU A 249 0.94 13.18 7.80
CA GLU A 249 0.22 13.28 6.52
C GLU A 249 -0.47 14.66 6.38
N GLU A 250 -1.03 15.19 7.45
CA GLU A 250 -1.65 16.51 7.47
C GLU A 250 -0.60 17.63 7.36
N ALA A 251 0.52 17.53 8.09
CA ALA A 251 1.64 18.45 7.95
C ALA A 251 2.15 18.52 6.50
N PHE A 252 2.33 17.36 5.85
CA PHE A 252 2.70 17.34 4.42
C PHE A 252 1.62 17.89 3.50
N LYS A 253 0.35 17.71 3.82
CA LYS A 253 -0.76 18.26 3.04
C LYS A 253 -0.75 19.79 3.12
N ASN A 254 -0.60 20.34 4.32
CA ASN A 254 -0.52 21.78 4.55
C ASN A 254 0.71 22.38 3.87
N LEU A 255 1.87 21.74 4.01
CA LEU A 255 3.11 22.14 3.32
C LEU A 255 2.93 22.20 1.80
N LYS A 256 2.26 21.21 1.21
CA LYS A 256 2.08 21.10 -0.25
C LYS A 256 0.94 21.95 -0.80
N GLY A 257 -0.07 22.23 0.01
CA GLY A 257 -1.30 22.91 -0.36
C GLY A 257 -1.34 24.36 0.14
N ASP A 258 -1.47 24.52 1.44
CA ASP A 258 -1.78 25.82 2.06
C ASP A 258 -0.57 26.79 2.05
N ILE A 259 0.66 26.25 2.19
CA ILE A 259 1.90 27.05 2.12
C ILE A 259 2.35 27.28 0.67
N GLY A 260 1.76 26.56 -0.29
CA GLY A 260 2.00 26.81 -1.72
C GLY A 260 3.39 26.45 -2.24
N ILE A 261 4.08 25.50 -1.60
CA ILE A 261 5.39 25.00 -2.06
C ILE A 261 5.35 24.44 -3.49
N ARG A 262 4.16 24.19 -4.04
CA ARG A 262 3.99 23.71 -5.41
C ARG A 262 3.23 24.72 -6.27
N PRO A 263 3.63 24.87 -7.53
CA PRO A 263 4.76 24.24 -8.23
C PRO A 263 6.11 24.90 -7.94
N VAL A 264 7.19 24.11 -7.91
CA VAL A 264 8.55 24.61 -7.80
C VAL A 264 9.04 24.98 -9.22
N PHE A 265 9.24 26.25 -9.47
CA PHE A 265 9.69 26.78 -10.77
C PHE A 265 11.22 26.90 -10.89
N HIS A 266 11.94 26.73 -9.78
CA HIS A 266 13.38 26.85 -9.77
C HIS A 266 14.06 25.60 -10.36
N GLN A 267 15.16 25.82 -11.08
CA GLN A 267 15.96 24.75 -11.69
C GLN A 267 17.31 24.55 -10.99
N LEU A 268 17.78 25.57 -10.26
CA LEU A 268 19.05 25.52 -9.55
C LEU A 268 18.87 24.94 -8.14
N PRO A 269 19.70 23.96 -7.71
CA PRO A 269 19.55 23.28 -6.41
C PRO A 269 19.40 24.22 -5.22
N HIS A 270 20.28 25.22 -5.10
CA HIS A 270 20.24 26.19 -3.99
C HIS A 270 18.97 27.04 -3.95
N ARG A 271 18.33 27.29 -5.10
CA ARG A 271 17.04 28.00 -5.17
C ARG A 271 15.86 27.11 -4.86
N ILE A 272 15.97 25.82 -5.17
CA ILE A 272 14.96 24.81 -4.81
C ILE A 272 14.96 24.61 -3.29
N GLU A 273 16.16 24.54 -2.69
CA GLU A 273 16.34 24.37 -1.25
C GLU A 273 15.86 25.60 -0.46
N ALA A 274 16.10 26.80 -0.99
CA ALA A 274 15.64 28.04 -0.38
C ALA A 274 14.12 28.27 -0.48
N HIS A 275 13.46 27.72 -1.52
CA HIS A 275 12.02 27.82 -1.75
C HIS A 275 11.27 26.93 -0.76
#